data_f3f5e4f8f7df457f15aa6c0b78545bb3
#
_entry.id   f3f5e4f8f7df457f15aa6c0b78545bb3
#
_cell.length_a   1.000
_cell.length_b   1.000
_cell.length_c   1.000
_cell.angle_alpha   90.00
_cell.angle_beta   90.00
_cell.angle_gamma   90.00
#
_symmetry.space_group_name_H-M   'P 1'
#
loop_
_entity.id
_entity.type
_entity.pdbx_description
1 polymer ?
#
loop_
_entity_poly.entity_id
_entity_poly.type
_entity_poly.pdbx_seq_one_letter_code
_entity_poly.pdbx_strand_id
1 'polypeptide(L)'
;MTGISVHVVDVTRGVPATGMHIEVFAYAPQRHRIADGLLGATGALDHAITRERLQPGVYQVVFHAGAFFTAHGISQSDPPFLGEVPFRFTVFDAAQHIHLPMKITPWGFSLYRGS
;
A
#
# COMPACT_ATOMS: atom_id res chain seq x y z
N MET A 1 -6.81 -18.44 3.70
CA MET A 1 -5.66 -17.55 3.44
C MET A 1 -5.74 -16.37 4.38
N THR A 2 -4.62 -15.94 4.91
CA THR A 2 -4.54 -14.83 5.87
C THR A 2 -3.57 -13.76 5.34
N GLY A 3 -3.36 -12.70 6.11
CA GLY A 3 -2.39 -11.66 5.77
C GLY A 3 -2.98 -10.48 5.04
N ILE A 4 -2.09 -9.55 4.67
CA ILE A 4 -2.43 -8.33 3.94
C ILE A 4 -1.71 -8.38 2.59
N SER A 5 -2.43 -8.19 1.50
CA SER A 5 -1.84 -8.01 0.17
C SER A 5 -2.18 -6.63 -0.37
N VAL A 6 -1.25 -6.08 -1.15
CA VAL A 6 -1.35 -4.74 -1.73
C VAL A 6 -1.08 -4.86 -3.22
N HIS A 7 -1.89 -4.20 -4.02
CA HIS A 7 -1.70 -4.13 -5.47
C HIS A 7 -2.02 -2.71 -5.93
N VAL A 8 -1.10 -2.09 -6.66
CA VAL A 8 -1.24 -0.69 -7.08
C VAL A 8 -1.09 -0.56 -8.58
N VAL A 9 -2.04 0.15 -9.20
CA VAL A 9 -2.00 0.52 -10.61
C VAL A 9 -1.78 2.03 -10.71
N ASP A 10 -0.75 2.42 -11.46
CA ASP A 10 -0.52 3.80 -11.88
C ASP A 10 -1.45 4.11 -13.04
N VAL A 11 -2.56 4.78 -12.76
CA VAL A 11 -3.58 5.08 -13.77
C VAL A 11 -3.12 6.19 -14.71
N THR A 12 -2.15 7.01 -14.29
CA THR A 12 -1.57 8.05 -15.15
C THR A 12 -1.00 7.45 -16.43
N ARG A 13 -0.31 6.32 -16.31
CA ARG A 13 0.32 5.64 -17.44
C ARG A 13 -0.39 4.34 -17.84
N GLY A 14 -1.33 3.86 -17.00
CA GLY A 14 -2.04 2.59 -17.25
C GLY A 14 -1.16 1.36 -17.05
N VAL A 15 -0.23 1.40 -16.08
CA VAL A 15 0.72 0.32 -15.81
C VAL A 15 0.78 0.02 -14.32
N PRO A 16 1.28 -1.16 -13.91
CA PRO A 16 1.53 -1.43 -12.50
C PRO A 16 2.49 -0.38 -11.89
N ALA A 17 2.29 -0.05 -10.62
CA ALA A 17 3.16 0.89 -9.92
C ALA A 17 4.44 0.20 -9.41
N THR A 18 5.18 -0.38 -10.33
CA THR A 18 6.42 -1.10 -10.04
C THR A 18 7.45 -0.20 -9.39
N GLY A 19 7.97 -0.63 -8.25
CA GLY A 19 9.00 0.10 -7.52
C GLY A 19 8.46 1.08 -6.48
N MET A 20 7.16 1.23 -6.34
CA MET A 20 6.61 2.07 -5.27
C MET A 20 6.95 1.47 -3.91
N HIS A 21 7.45 2.29 -3.00
CA HIS A 21 7.79 1.89 -1.64
C HIS A 21 6.51 1.80 -0.81
N ILE A 22 6.35 0.67 -0.10
CA ILE A 22 5.21 0.37 0.75
C ILE A 22 5.73 0.04 2.14
N GLU A 23 5.07 0.60 3.16
CA GLU A 23 5.29 0.21 4.55
C GLU A 23 3.97 -0.22 5.16
N VAL A 24 4.02 -1.20 6.06
CA VAL A 24 2.84 -1.65 6.81
C VAL A 24 3.15 -1.54 8.30
N PHE A 25 2.22 -0.95 9.04
CA PHE A 25 2.35 -0.73 10.47
C PHE A 25 1.21 -1.42 11.21
N ALA A 26 1.52 -1.98 12.39
CA ALA A 26 0.53 -2.41 13.37
C ALA A 26 0.49 -1.38 14.51
N TYR A 27 -0.66 -1.28 15.19
CA TYR A 27 -0.85 -0.28 16.24
C TYR A 27 -0.86 -0.88 17.65
N ALA A 28 -0.75 -2.20 17.80
CA ALA A 28 -0.72 -2.85 19.10
C ALA A 28 0.60 -3.60 19.30
N PRO A 29 1.21 -3.54 20.50
CA PRO A 29 0.83 -2.72 21.65
C PRO A 29 1.03 -1.22 21.42
N GLN A 30 1.89 -0.83 20.49
CA GLN A 30 2.08 0.54 20.03
C GLN A 30 2.48 0.49 18.55
N ARG A 31 2.40 1.62 17.87
CA ARG A 31 2.67 1.69 16.43
C ARG A 31 4.09 1.20 16.13
N HIS A 32 4.21 0.19 15.28
CA HIS A 32 5.50 -0.34 14.83
C HIS A 32 5.37 -0.90 13.42
N ARG A 33 6.46 -0.84 12.68
CA ARG A 33 6.50 -1.33 11.30
C ARG A 33 6.62 -2.85 11.29
N ILE A 34 5.74 -3.51 10.51
CA ILE A 34 5.72 -4.97 10.37
C ILE A 34 6.08 -5.42 8.95
N ALA A 35 6.09 -4.51 7.98
CA ALA A 35 6.52 -4.83 6.62
C ALA A 35 7.07 -3.60 5.93
N ASP A 36 8.00 -3.82 5.01
CA ASP A 36 8.68 -2.78 4.23
C ASP A 36 9.16 -3.41 2.94
N GLY A 37 8.85 -2.80 1.81
CA GLY A 37 9.29 -3.34 0.52
C GLY A 37 8.87 -2.46 -0.65
N LEU A 38 9.32 -2.86 -1.83
CA LEU A 38 8.99 -2.21 -3.09
C LEU A 38 8.01 -3.10 -3.86
N LEU A 39 7.04 -2.48 -4.53
CA LEU A 39 6.14 -3.23 -5.40
C LEU A 39 6.90 -3.83 -6.58
N GLY A 40 6.59 -5.07 -6.88
CA GLY A 40 7.23 -5.81 -7.96
C GLY A 40 6.62 -5.50 -9.34
N ALA A 41 6.99 -6.32 -10.33
CA ALA A 41 6.64 -6.09 -11.73
C ALA A 41 5.13 -6.08 -11.99
N THR A 42 4.35 -6.78 -11.16
CA THR A 42 2.88 -6.80 -11.30
C THR A 42 2.18 -5.72 -10.50
N GLY A 43 2.93 -4.90 -9.74
CA GLY A 43 2.36 -3.91 -8.83
C GLY A 43 1.96 -4.48 -7.48
N ALA A 44 2.39 -5.69 -7.16
CA ALA A 44 2.08 -6.35 -5.90
C ALA A 44 3.28 -6.32 -4.96
N LEU A 45 3.00 -6.32 -3.66
CA LEU A 45 4.03 -6.45 -2.64
C LEU A 45 4.32 -7.93 -2.41
N ASP A 46 5.57 -8.35 -2.62
CA ASP A 46 6.05 -9.69 -2.29
C ASP A 46 6.73 -9.63 -0.93
N HIS A 47 6.02 -10.06 0.09
CA HIS A 47 6.48 -10.04 1.48
C HIS A 47 5.74 -11.12 2.27
N ALA A 48 6.37 -11.61 3.33
CA ALA A 48 5.76 -12.62 4.21
C ALA A 48 4.41 -12.17 4.80
N ILE A 49 4.21 -10.85 4.96
CA ILE A 49 2.97 -10.28 5.48
C ILE A 49 1.74 -10.70 4.68
N THR A 50 1.91 -11.07 3.41
CA THR A 50 0.80 -11.52 2.56
C THR A 50 0.26 -12.88 2.97
N ARG A 51 0.99 -13.61 3.81
CA ARG A 51 0.66 -14.98 4.24
C ARG A 51 0.59 -15.13 5.75
N GLU A 52 1.00 -14.14 6.51
CA GLU A 52 1.05 -14.22 7.97
C GLU A 52 -0.35 -14.07 8.56
N ARG A 53 -0.58 -14.82 9.65
CA ARG A 53 -1.79 -14.62 10.45
C ARG A 53 -1.59 -13.38 11.33
N LEU A 54 -2.46 -12.39 11.16
CA LEU A 54 -2.42 -11.16 11.91
C LEU A 54 -3.28 -11.25 13.17
N GLN A 55 -2.95 -10.44 14.17
CA GLN A 55 -3.85 -10.27 15.31
C GLN A 55 -4.96 -9.30 14.91
N PRO A 56 -6.19 -9.46 15.43
CA PRO A 56 -7.21 -8.42 15.27
C PRO A 56 -6.71 -7.09 15.82
N GLY A 57 -7.06 -6.01 15.17
CA GLY A 57 -6.64 -4.68 15.59
C GLY A 57 -6.47 -3.71 14.43
N VAL A 58 -5.88 -2.57 14.71
CA VAL A 58 -5.69 -1.49 13.74
C VAL A 58 -4.34 -1.62 13.05
N TYR A 59 -4.34 -1.44 11.74
CA TYR A 59 -3.16 -1.46 10.88
C TYR A 59 -3.17 -0.26 9.95
N GLN A 60 -2.01 0.07 9.40
CA GLN A 60 -1.90 1.15 8.42
C GLN A 60 -0.89 0.77 7.36
N VAL A 61 -1.28 0.93 6.09
CA VAL A 61 -0.36 0.84 4.96
C VAL A 61 -0.02 2.26 4.53
N VAL A 62 1.27 2.52 4.31
CA VAL A 62 1.75 3.80 3.79
C VAL A 62 2.30 3.60 2.39
N PHE A 63 1.75 4.33 1.43
CA PHE A 63 2.14 4.30 0.03
C PHE A 63 2.97 5.55 -0.25
N HIS A 64 4.23 5.38 -0.66
CA HIS A 64 5.11 6.50 -0.98
C HIS A 64 4.89 6.96 -2.41
N ALA A 65 3.74 7.58 -2.64
CA ALA A 65 3.27 7.94 -3.98
C ALA A 65 4.07 9.06 -4.62
N GLY A 66 4.33 10.15 -3.88
CA GLY A 66 5.05 11.31 -4.42
C GLY A 66 6.44 10.93 -4.90
N ALA A 67 7.19 10.18 -4.10
CA ALA A 67 8.53 9.71 -4.46
C ALA A 67 8.49 8.80 -5.69
N PHE A 68 7.46 7.96 -5.79
CA PHE A 68 7.29 7.07 -6.95
C PHE A 68 7.13 7.89 -8.24
N PHE A 69 6.21 8.85 -8.25
CA PHE A 69 5.97 9.66 -9.44
C PHE A 69 7.19 10.53 -9.81
N THR A 70 7.90 11.05 -8.80
CA THR A 70 9.14 11.79 -9.04
C THR A 70 10.18 10.90 -9.72
N ALA A 71 10.37 9.68 -9.22
CA ALA A 71 11.34 8.73 -9.78
C ALA A 71 11.04 8.35 -11.22
N HIS A 72 9.76 8.38 -11.62
CA HIS A 72 9.34 8.04 -12.98
C HIS A 72 9.15 9.25 -13.88
N GLY A 73 9.52 10.45 -13.42
CA GLY A 73 9.41 11.67 -14.22
C GLY A 73 7.99 12.08 -14.56
N ILE A 74 7.02 11.67 -13.75
CA ILE A 74 5.61 12.03 -13.96
C ILE A 74 5.37 13.43 -13.44
N SER A 75 4.70 14.25 -14.26
CA SER A 75 4.38 15.64 -13.90
C SER A 75 3.48 15.71 -12.67
N GLN A 76 3.88 16.50 -11.68
CA GLN A 76 3.13 16.76 -10.46
C GLN A 76 3.57 18.09 -9.86
N SER A 77 2.86 18.54 -8.82
CA SER A 77 3.27 19.73 -8.08
C SER A 77 4.56 19.49 -7.30
N ASP A 78 5.22 20.57 -6.90
CA ASP A 78 6.42 20.52 -6.08
C ASP A 78 6.24 21.44 -4.86
N PRO A 79 6.12 20.89 -3.61
CA PRO A 79 6.14 19.46 -3.30
C PRO A 79 4.89 18.74 -3.83
N PRO A 80 4.95 17.39 -3.94
CA PRO A 80 3.83 16.61 -4.46
C PRO A 80 2.55 16.79 -3.66
N PHE A 81 1.41 16.87 -4.35
CA PHE A 81 0.10 16.93 -3.71
C PHE A 81 -0.17 15.69 -2.86
N LEU A 82 0.11 14.51 -3.41
CA LEU A 82 0.10 13.25 -2.67
C LEU A 82 1.55 12.84 -2.40
N GLY A 83 2.06 13.16 -1.21
CA GLY A 83 3.38 12.71 -0.80
C GLY A 83 3.34 11.27 -0.35
N GLU A 84 3.06 11.05 0.92
CA GLU A 84 2.76 9.73 1.47
C GLU A 84 1.25 9.59 1.59
N VAL A 85 0.72 8.41 1.23
CA VAL A 85 -0.71 8.12 1.35
C VAL A 85 -0.89 7.04 2.41
N PRO A 86 -1.35 7.40 3.62
CA PRO A 86 -1.64 6.42 4.66
C PRO A 86 -3.06 5.90 4.50
N PHE A 87 -3.23 4.60 4.70
CA PHE A 87 -4.54 3.97 4.74
C PHE A 87 -4.65 3.13 6.00
N ARG A 88 -5.46 3.59 6.94
CA ARG A 88 -5.69 2.90 8.21
C ARG A 88 -6.95 2.07 8.13
N PHE A 89 -6.87 0.84 8.64
CA PHE A 89 -7.98 -0.09 8.61
C PHE A 89 -7.92 -1.01 9.82
N THR A 90 -9.03 -1.71 10.07
CA THR A 90 -9.12 -2.64 11.20
C THR A 90 -9.28 -4.06 10.70
N VAL A 91 -8.45 -4.96 11.22
CA VAL A 91 -8.61 -6.40 11.04
C VAL A 91 -9.49 -6.90 12.19
N PHE A 92 -10.68 -7.39 11.85
CA PHE A 92 -11.61 -7.89 12.87
C PHE A 92 -11.61 -9.43 12.93
N ASP A 93 -11.22 -10.10 11.85
CA ASP A 93 -11.14 -11.55 11.76
C ASP A 93 -9.78 -11.93 11.17
N ALA A 94 -8.87 -12.41 12.01
CA ALA A 94 -7.50 -12.77 11.63
C ALA A 94 -7.43 -13.96 10.67
N ALA A 95 -8.52 -14.72 10.52
CA ALA A 95 -8.59 -15.84 9.58
C ALA A 95 -8.81 -15.39 8.15
N GLN A 96 -9.25 -14.13 7.94
CA GLN A 96 -9.50 -13.59 6.61
C GLN A 96 -8.24 -12.93 6.04
N HIS A 97 -8.10 -13.04 4.72
CA HIS A 97 -7.09 -12.30 3.98
C HIS A 97 -7.63 -10.91 3.62
N ILE A 98 -6.83 -9.88 3.83
CA ILE A 98 -7.20 -8.51 3.49
C ILE A 98 -6.43 -8.11 2.23
N HIS A 99 -7.14 -7.92 1.13
CA HIS A 99 -6.55 -7.46 -0.13
C HIS A 99 -6.88 -5.98 -0.33
N LEU A 100 -5.87 -5.17 -0.59
CA LEU A 100 -5.99 -3.72 -0.76
C LEU A 100 -5.56 -3.31 -2.17
N PRO A 101 -6.50 -3.27 -3.14
CA PRO A 101 -6.22 -2.76 -4.47
C PRO A 101 -6.31 -1.24 -4.49
N MET A 102 -5.31 -0.60 -5.10
CA MET A 102 -5.26 0.84 -5.26
C MET A 102 -5.10 1.23 -6.72
N LYS A 103 -5.80 2.27 -7.13
CA LYS A 103 -5.58 2.98 -8.38
C LYS A 103 -5.17 4.40 -8.02
N ILE A 104 -4.08 4.91 -8.62
CA ILE A 104 -3.51 6.18 -8.19
C ILE A 104 -3.00 7.02 -9.36
N THR A 105 -3.16 8.34 -9.23
CA THR A 105 -2.51 9.37 -10.03
C THR A 105 -1.82 10.34 -9.07
N PRO A 106 -1.03 11.31 -9.55
CA PRO A 106 -0.49 12.34 -8.65
C PRO A 106 -1.55 13.16 -7.90
N TRP A 107 -2.81 13.13 -8.34
CA TRP A 107 -3.87 14.01 -7.84
C TRP A 107 -4.98 13.32 -7.09
N GLY A 108 -5.02 11.99 -7.09
CA GLY A 108 -6.07 11.26 -6.39
C GLY A 108 -5.88 9.76 -6.47
N PHE A 109 -6.66 9.05 -5.68
CA PHE A 109 -6.59 7.59 -5.65
C PHE A 109 -7.92 6.99 -5.24
N SER A 110 -8.06 5.69 -5.55
CA SER A 110 -9.13 4.84 -5.09
C SER A 110 -8.50 3.64 -4.41
N LEU A 111 -8.96 3.32 -3.21
CA LEU A 111 -8.44 2.23 -2.40
C LEU A 111 -9.58 1.63 -1.59
N TYR A 112 -9.67 0.31 -1.57
CA TYR A 112 -10.75 -0.36 -0.87
C TYR A 112 -10.30 -1.76 -0.45
N ARG A 113 -11.13 -2.42 0.37
CA ARG A 113 -10.92 -3.83 0.66
C ARG A 113 -11.45 -4.65 -0.51
N GLY A 114 -10.55 -5.31 -1.23
CA GLY A 114 -10.89 -6.23 -2.30
C GLY A 114 -11.27 -7.61 -1.78
N SER A 115 -11.68 -8.43 -2.66
CA SER A 115 -12.04 -9.81 -2.35
C SER A 115 -10.95 -10.81 -2.74
#